data_3a5d117880049f54c7a697223d1a4761
#
_entry.id   3a5d117880049f54c7a697223d1a4761
#
_cell.length_a   1.000
_cell.length_b   1.000
_cell.length_c   1.000
_cell.angle_alpha   90.00
_cell.angle_beta   90.00
_cell.angle_gamma   90.00
#
_symmetry.space_group_name_H-M   'P 1'
#
loop_
_entity.id
_entity.type
_entity.pdbx_description
1 polymer ?
#
loop_
_entity_poly.entity_id
_entity_poly.type
_entity_poly.pdbx_seq_one_letter_code
_entity_poly.pdbx_strand_id
1 'polypeptide(L)'
;MKRTKGILVLIFIICFLFLAGCNKDNSNEKESAEVAGISKPIIAVTIVPQQTFVQAVCGDLAEVITLVPPGSSPENYELKPQEIEKLSKASLYFSIGVPVEEVYILARLENMKVVPLHEKVALKYPEILLSSGERDPLIWLSPKRVMAMIDAIAEEMSLLDPENKETYYQNAAAYIDRLKELDQDIKSILGKVKNKKFIVFHPAFGYLAEDYGLTMYALEQDGKEATPKHLQDMIKLAKQENIKVIFYQAEIDSRQSLAFAEEIKGRTVRLDPLAADYISNMKMMAMTIAEAAQ
;
A
#
# COMPACT_ATOMS: atom_id res chain seq x y z
N MET A 1 83.29 7.06 -49.70
CA MET A 1 81.98 7.71 -49.82
C MET A 1 80.97 6.95 -50.72
N LYS A 2 80.84 5.66 -50.60
CA LYS A 2 79.88 4.84 -51.47
C LYS A 2 79.06 3.77 -50.70
N ARG A 3 79.10 3.75 -49.35
CA ARG A 3 78.36 2.71 -48.56
C ARG A 3 77.12 3.20 -47.81
N THR A 4 76.89 4.53 -47.78
CA THR A 4 75.76 5.10 -47.01
C THR A 4 74.49 5.29 -47.85
N LYS A 5 74.56 5.27 -49.18
CA LYS A 5 73.32 5.40 -50.00
C LYS A 5 72.50 4.17 -50.15
N GLY A 6 73.05 2.94 -49.96
CA GLY A 6 72.33 1.69 -50.05
C GLY A 6 71.49 1.39 -48.85
N ILE A 7 71.81 1.82 -47.64
CA ILE A 7 71.10 1.57 -46.42
C ILE A 7 69.85 2.46 -46.31
N LEU A 8 69.91 3.68 -46.84
CA LEU A 8 68.78 4.60 -46.81
C LEU A 8 67.61 4.16 -47.73
N VAL A 9 67.94 3.53 -48.88
CA VAL A 9 66.97 3.02 -49.84
C VAL A 9 66.31 1.75 -49.29
N LEU A 10 67.01 0.90 -48.54
CA LEU A 10 66.46 -0.32 -47.93
C LEU A 10 65.48 -0.02 -46.78
N ILE A 11 65.73 1.02 -45.99
CA ILE A 11 64.85 1.46 -44.91
C ILE A 11 63.56 2.06 -45.48
N PHE A 12 63.61 2.74 -46.60
CA PHE A 12 62.43 3.34 -47.23
C PHE A 12 61.52 2.27 -47.88
N ILE A 13 62.07 1.14 -48.37
CA ILE A 13 61.30 0.01 -48.96
C ILE A 13 60.62 -0.82 -47.84
N ILE A 14 61.26 -0.95 -46.66
CA ILE A 14 60.67 -1.68 -45.52
C ILE A 14 59.54 -0.89 -44.89
N CYS A 15 59.58 0.46 -44.84
CA CYS A 15 58.46 1.27 -44.38
C CYS A 15 57.25 1.26 -45.31
N PHE A 16 57.42 0.98 -46.64
CA PHE A 16 56.30 0.97 -47.57
C PHE A 16 55.55 -0.37 -47.60
N LEU A 17 56.15 -1.46 -47.09
CA LEU A 17 55.53 -2.78 -47.02
C LEU A 17 54.62 -2.96 -45.77
N PHE A 18 54.64 -2.04 -44.79
CA PHE A 18 53.75 -2.07 -43.63
C PHE A 18 52.45 -1.29 -43.79
N LEU A 19 52.25 -0.56 -44.91
CA LEU A 19 51.05 0.26 -45.16
C LEU A 19 50.01 -0.42 -46.09
N ALA A 20 50.22 -1.67 -46.51
CA ALA A 20 49.32 -2.35 -47.41
C ALA A 20 48.53 -3.50 -46.75
N GLY A 21 48.38 -3.49 -45.42
CA GLY A 21 47.71 -4.53 -44.64
C GLY A 21 46.47 -4.09 -43.89
N CYS A 22 45.74 -3.05 -44.33
CA CYS A 22 44.39 -2.79 -43.85
C CYS A 22 43.39 -3.54 -44.72
N ASN A 23 43.20 -4.80 -44.42
CA ASN A 23 42.09 -5.59 -44.90
C ASN A 23 40.80 -5.01 -44.28
N LYS A 24 39.89 -4.63 -45.15
CA LYS A 24 38.54 -4.22 -44.84
C LYS A 24 37.76 -5.45 -44.42
N ASP A 25 37.88 -5.87 -43.17
CA ASP A 25 36.86 -6.69 -42.56
C ASP A 25 35.68 -5.78 -42.22
N ASN A 26 34.69 -5.90 -43.07
CA ASN A 26 33.34 -5.38 -42.87
C ASN A 26 32.68 -6.24 -41.80
N SER A 27 33.17 -6.23 -40.56
CA SER A 27 32.41 -6.61 -39.41
C SER A 27 31.37 -5.52 -39.21
N ASN A 28 30.13 -5.81 -39.60
CA ASN A 28 28.96 -5.16 -39.08
C ASN A 28 29.03 -5.28 -37.55
N GLU A 29 29.73 -4.38 -36.86
CA GLU A 29 29.37 -3.99 -35.55
C GLU A 29 27.97 -3.37 -35.69
N LYS A 30 26.98 -4.21 -35.57
CA LYS A 30 25.70 -3.76 -35.02
C LYS A 30 26.09 -3.11 -33.68
N GLU A 31 26.25 -1.80 -33.72
CA GLU A 31 26.04 -0.94 -32.60
C GLU A 31 24.68 -1.38 -32.03
N SER A 32 24.70 -2.32 -31.10
CA SER A 32 23.57 -2.52 -30.21
C SER A 32 23.47 -1.16 -29.51
N ALA A 33 22.60 -0.30 -30.05
CA ALA A 33 22.08 0.81 -29.27
C ALA A 33 21.59 0.14 -27.98
N GLU A 34 22.37 0.25 -26.95
CA GLU A 34 21.96 0.04 -25.58
C GLU A 34 20.77 0.99 -25.45
N VAL A 35 19.58 0.44 -25.62
CA VAL A 35 18.35 1.14 -25.29
C VAL A 35 18.56 1.50 -23.84
N ALA A 36 18.90 2.76 -23.60
CA ALA A 36 18.99 3.31 -22.26
C ALA A 36 17.67 2.91 -21.61
N GLY A 37 17.71 1.88 -20.76
CA GLY A 37 16.52 1.32 -20.15
C GLY A 37 15.89 2.49 -19.41
N ILE A 38 14.70 2.91 -19.85
CA ILE A 38 13.89 3.89 -19.12
C ILE A 38 13.71 3.25 -17.75
N SER A 39 14.43 3.80 -16.76
CA SER A 39 14.32 3.28 -15.39
C SER A 39 12.88 3.48 -14.95
N LYS A 40 12.24 2.38 -14.52
CA LYS A 40 10.85 2.42 -14.03
C LYS A 40 10.72 3.50 -12.94
N PRO A 41 9.65 4.29 -12.94
CA PRO A 41 9.43 5.24 -11.86
C PRO A 41 9.28 4.50 -10.53
N ILE A 42 9.87 5.06 -9.48
CA ILE A 42 9.72 4.54 -8.11
C ILE A 42 8.56 5.28 -7.47
N ILE A 43 7.57 4.53 -7.01
CA ILE A 43 6.37 5.05 -6.35
C ILE A 43 6.42 4.68 -4.87
N ALA A 44 6.35 5.69 -4.01
CA ALA A 44 6.27 5.46 -2.58
C ALA A 44 4.82 5.39 -2.09
N VAL A 45 4.58 4.52 -1.12
CA VAL A 45 3.31 4.38 -0.40
C VAL A 45 3.58 4.18 1.08
N THR A 46 2.59 4.44 1.92
CA THR A 46 2.76 4.32 3.38
C THR A 46 2.60 2.89 3.85
N ILE A 47 1.54 2.19 3.44
CA ILE A 47 1.12 0.90 3.98
C ILE A 47 1.06 -0.19 2.92
N VAL A 48 1.15 -1.45 3.38
CA VAL A 48 1.13 -2.64 2.51
C VAL A 48 -0.10 -2.72 1.59
N PRO A 49 -1.35 -2.46 2.03
CA PRO A 49 -2.49 -2.43 1.12
C PRO A 49 -2.36 -1.43 -0.04
N GLN A 50 -1.78 -0.24 0.20
CA GLN A 50 -1.53 0.72 -0.88
C GLN A 50 -0.55 0.19 -1.91
N GLN A 51 0.48 -0.56 -1.49
CA GLN A 51 1.40 -1.22 -2.42
C GLN A 51 0.64 -2.13 -3.37
N THR A 52 -0.29 -2.93 -2.86
CA THR A 52 -1.15 -3.79 -3.68
C THR A 52 -1.99 -2.97 -4.66
N PHE A 53 -2.54 -1.83 -4.24
CA PHE A 53 -3.34 -0.96 -5.12
C PHE A 53 -2.51 -0.35 -6.25
N VAL A 54 -1.33 0.19 -5.93
CA VAL A 54 -0.44 0.75 -6.95
C VAL A 54 0.08 -0.33 -7.89
N GLN A 55 0.46 -1.50 -7.38
CA GLN A 55 0.88 -2.63 -8.21
C GLN A 55 -0.25 -3.16 -9.12
N ALA A 56 -1.50 -3.15 -8.62
CA ALA A 56 -2.66 -3.55 -9.43
C ALA A 56 -2.85 -2.63 -10.64
N VAL A 57 -2.56 -1.33 -10.51
CA VAL A 57 -2.63 -0.35 -11.60
C VAL A 57 -1.39 -0.39 -12.50
N CYS A 58 -0.20 -0.42 -11.90
CA CYS A 58 1.06 -0.26 -12.62
C CYS A 58 1.59 -1.56 -13.19
N GLY A 59 1.25 -2.72 -12.63
CA GLY A 59 1.91 -3.98 -12.95
C GLY A 59 3.43 -3.83 -12.82
N ASP A 60 4.15 -4.22 -13.85
CA ASP A 60 5.61 -4.13 -13.93
C ASP A 60 6.15 -2.77 -14.42
N LEU A 61 5.28 -1.79 -14.65
CA LEU A 61 5.68 -0.47 -15.19
C LEU A 61 6.27 0.46 -14.12
N ALA A 62 6.10 0.17 -12.84
CA ALA A 62 6.67 0.94 -11.74
C ALA A 62 7.27 0.02 -10.66
N GLU A 63 8.26 0.54 -9.94
CA GLU A 63 8.71 -0.03 -8.66
C GLU A 63 7.92 0.60 -7.52
N VAL A 64 7.35 -0.20 -6.62
CA VAL A 64 6.57 0.31 -5.48
C VAL A 64 7.30 0.02 -4.18
N ILE A 65 7.58 1.07 -3.42
CA ILE A 65 8.21 0.97 -2.10
C ILE A 65 7.20 1.32 -1.01
N THR A 66 7.17 0.50 0.05
CA THR A 66 6.32 0.70 1.23
C THR A 66 7.17 1.19 2.39
N LEU A 67 6.72 2.26 3.06
CA LEU A 67 7.47 2.91 4.13
C LEU A 67 7.26 2.25 5.50
N VAL A 68 6.04 1.85 5.81
CA VAL A 68 5.72 1.10 7.03
C VAL A 68 5.80 -0.38 6.70
N PRO A 69 6.75 -1.13 7.28
CA PRO A 69 6.94 -2.54 6.97
C PRO A 69 5.78 -3.40 7.50
N PRO A 70 5.56 -4.60 6.91
CA PRO A 70 4.59 -5.55 7.41
C PRO A 70 4.76 -5.83 8.91
N GLY A 71 3.63 -5.93 9.63
CA GLY A 71 3.61 -6.17 11.07
C GLY A 71 3.84 -4.94 11.95
N SER A 72 3.90 -3.75 11.35
CA SER A 72 3.99 -2.47 12.07
C SER A 72 2.72 -1.65 11.87
N SER A 73 2.27 -0.95 12.92
CA SER A 73 1.10 -0.07 12.84
C SER A 73 1.48 1.30 12.27
N PRO A 74 0.77 1.81 11.24
CA PRO A 74 1.01 3.15 10.70
C PRO A 74 0.62 4.29 11.64
N GLU A 75 0.03 3.98 12.78
CA GLU A 75 -0.37 4.98 13.78
C GLU A 75 0.78 5.38 14.70
N ASN A 76 1.72 4.46 14.95
CA ASN A 76 2.81 4.66 15.91
C ASN A 76 4.20 4.25 15.41
N TYR A 77 4.34 3.96 14.11
CA TYR A 77 5.62 3.56 13.53
C TYR A 77 6.58 4.75 13.42
N GLU A 78 7.82 4.56 13.84
CA GLU A 78 8.90 5.52 13.64
C GLU A 78 9.74 5.13 12.42
N LEU A 79 9.78 5.98 11.39
CA LEU A 79 10.55 5.72 10.18
C LEU A 79 12.05 5.67 10.48
N LYS A 80 12.70 4.62 9.98
CA LYS A 80 14.15 4.46 10.06
C LYS A 80 14.84 5.25 8.93
N PRO A 81 16.11 5.64 9.09
CA PRO A 81 16.87 6.37 8.07
C PRO A 81 16.86 5.70 6.69
N GLN A 82 16.85 4.37 6.64
CA GLN A 82 16.80 3.60 5.39
C GLN A 82 15.48 3.77 4.62
N GLU A 83 14.35 3.94 5.32
CA GLU A 83 13.04 4.17 4.70
C GLU A 83 12.95 5.60 4.15
N ILE A 84 13.54 6.57 4.87
CA ILE A 84 13.67 7.95 4.41
C ILE A 84 14.56 8.02 3.16
N GLU A 85 15.69 7.28 3.13
CA GLU A 85 16.54 7.18 1.95
C GLU A 85 15.81 6.57 0.75
N LYS A 86 15.02 5.52 0.95
CA LYS A 86 14.19 4.95 -0.13
C LYS A 86 13.17 5.97 -0.63
N LEU A 87 12.48 6.66 0.27
CA LEU A 87 11.50 7.69 -0.06
C LEU A 87 12.12 8.80 -0.94
N SER A 88 13.34 9.24 -0.65
CA SER A 88 14.02 10.30 -1.42
C SER A 88 14.28 9.95 -2.89
N LYS A 89 14.23 8.67 -3.26
CA LYS A 89 14.39 8.16 -4.63
C LYS A 89 13.07 8.07 -5.40
N ALA A 90 11.93 8.23 -4.71
CA ALA A 90 10.63 8.11 -5.33
C ALA A 90 10.29 9.31 -6.22
N SER A 91 9.62 9.04 -7.33
CA SER A 91 9.11 10.05 -8.26
C SER A 91 7.77 10.62 -7.82
N LEU A 92 7.00 9.86 -7.05
CA LEU A 92 5.65 10.17 -6.59
C LEU A 92 5.38 9.45 -5.26
N TYR A 93 4.65 10.11 -4.36
CA TYR A 93 4.20 9.53 -3.11
C TYR A 93 2.68 9.58 -3.00
N PHE A 94 2.05 8.42 -2.82
CA PHE A 94 0.62 8.32 -2.49
C PHE A 94 0.46 8.24 -0.97
N SER A 95 -0.01 9.30 -0.35
CA SER A 95 -0.39 9.28 1.07
C SER A 95 -1.83 8.80 1.26
N ILE A 96 -2.15 8.32 2.47
CA ILE A 96 -3.48 7.81 2.82
C ILE A 96 -4.07 8.52 4.04
N GLY A 97 -3.29 9.38 4.68
CA GLY A 97 -3.73 10.20 5.82
C GLY A 97 -3.64 9.47 7.16
N VAL A 98 -2.63 8.63 7.34
CA VAL A 98 -2.33 7.98 8.64
C VAL A 98 -1.34 8.82 9.45
N PRO A 99 -1.34 8.73 10.81
CA PRO A 99 -0.54 9.61 11.68
C PRO A 99 0.96 9.66 11.37
N VAL A 100 1.57 8.53 10.98
CA VAL A 100 3.01 8.49 10.63
C VAL A 100 3.37 9.45 9.49
N GLU A 101 2.44 9.73 8.58
CA GLU A 101 2.67 10.62 7.43
C GLU A 101 2.86 12.06 7.88
N GLU A 102 2.01 12.56 8.74
CA GLU A 102 2.09 13.93 9.26
C GLU A 102 3.33 14.13 10.13
N VAL A 103 3.63 13.15 11.00
CA VAL A 103 4.72 13.27 11.97
C VAL A 103 6.09 13.11 11.32
N TYR A 104 6.25 12.14 10.39
CA TYR A 104 7.58 11.74 9.93
C TYR A 104 7.84 11.92 8.45
N ILE A 105 6.80 12.02 7.60
CA ILE A 105 6.96 11.96 6.14
C ILE A 105 6.76 13.32 5.49
N LEU A 106 5.56 13.90 5.60
CA LEU A 106 5.16 15.06 4.81
C LEU A 106 6.06 16.28 5.01
N ALA A 107 6.53 16.52 6.23
CA ALA A 107 7.44 17.63 6.53
C ALA A 107 8.82 17.52 5.85
N ARG A 108 9.16 16.36 5.28
CA ARG A 108 10.44 16.09 4.59
C ARG A 108 10.35 16.12 3.08
N LEU A 109 9.16 16.32 2.52
CA LEU A 109 8.89 16.21 1.07
C LEU A 109 8.82 17.60 0.41
N GLU A 110 9.93 18.35 0.41
CA GLU A 110 9.95 19.73 -0.13
C GLU A 110 9.69 19.80 -1.65
N ASN A 111 10.12 18.78 -2.42
CA ASN A 111 10.09 18.80 -3.89
C ASN A 111 9.44 17.55 -4.53
N MET A 112 8.83 16.68 -3.73
CA MET A 112 8.17 15.48 -4.23
C MET A 112 6.68 15.74 -4.44
N LYS A 113 6.13 15.23 -5.54
CA LYS A 113 4.68 15.24 -5.73
C LYS A 113 4.05 14.27 -4.74
N VAL A 114 3.15 14.78 -3.90
CA VAL A 114 2.32 14.00 -2.97
C VAL A 114 0.89 13.97 -3.48
N VAL A 115 0.29 12.81 -3.49
CA VAL A 115 -1.12 12.61 -3.85
C VAL A 115 -1.86 12.04 -2.63
N PRO A 116 -2.64 12.84 -1.92
CA PRO A 116 -3.40 12.41 -0.76
C PRO A 116 -4.65 11.62 -1.19
N LEU A 117 -4.55 10.29 -1.18
CA LEU A 117 -5.65 9.42 -1.62
C LEU A 117 -6.92 9.59 -0.78
N HIS A 118 -6.79 9.87 0.52
CA HIS A 118 -7.94 10.14 1.39
C HIS A 118 -8.72 11.38 0.95
N GLU A 119 -8.04 12.45 0.50
CA GLU A 119 -8.71 13.65 -0.04
C GLU A 119 -9.41 13.35 -1.37
N LYS A 120 -8.78 12.54 -2.24
CA LYS A 120 -9.43 12.09 -3.49
C LYS A 120 -10.69 11.28 -3.22
N VAL A 121 -10.68 10.44 -2.18
CA VAL A 121 -11.85 9.69 -1.70
C VAL A 121 -12.91 10.62 -1.14
N ALA A 122 -12.54 11.64 -0.36
CA ALA A 122 -13.45 12.60 0.26
C ALA A 122 -14.30 13.39 -0.77
N LEU A 123 -13.84 13.51 -2.02
CA LEU A 123 -14.63 14.09 -3.12
C LEU A 123 -15.84 13.23 -3.50
N LYS A 124 -15.83 11.93 -3.22
CA LYS A 124 -16.90 10.98 -3.62
C LYS A 124 -17.67 10.42 -2.40
N TYR A 125 -17.03 10.31 -1.25
CA TYR A 125 -17.58 9.67 -0.06
C TYR A 125 -17.30 10.51 1.19
N PRO A 126 -18.25 10.66 2.11
CA PRO A 126 -18.01 11.38 3.36
C PRO A 126 -16.94 10.68 4.21
N GLU A 127 -16.22 11.48 4.97
CA GLU A 127 -15.30 10.96 5.99
C GLU A 127 -16.06 10.51 7.23
N ILE A 128 -15.53 9.48 7.90
CA ILE A 128 -15.99 9.05 9.23
C ILE A 128 -15.13 9.75 10.28
N LEU A 129 -15.76 10.28 11.31
CA LEU A 129 -15.08 10.88 12.44
C LEU A 129 -15.08 9.91 13.63
N LEU A 130 -13.94 9.81 14.29
CA LEU A 130 -13.79 9.14 15.58
C LEU A 130 -14.49 9.94 16.70
N SER A 131 -14.61 9.36 17.89
CA SER A 131 -15.18 10.04 19.05
C SER A 131 -14.42 11.30 19.48
N SER A 132 -13.12 11.38 19.17
CA SER A 132 -12.28 12.56 19.33
C SER A 132 -12.65 13.73 18.42
N GLY A 133 -13.42 13.49 17.35
CA GLY A 133 -13.69 14.44 16.28
C GLY A 133 -12.64 14.42 15.16
N GLU A 134 -11.59 13.62 15.30
CA GLU A 134 -10.59 13.39 14.25
C GLU A 134 -11.13 12.43 13.19
N ARG A 135 -10.58 12.49 11.97
CA ARG A 135 -10.93 11.57 10.88
C ARG A 135 -10.45 10.15 11.21
N ASP A 136 -11.30 9.15 11.00
CA ASP A 136 -10.87 7.75 10.97
C ASP A 136 -9.90 7.54 9.80
N PRO A 137 -8.63 7.19 10.05
CA PRO A 137 -7.64 7.07 8.98
C PRO A 137 -7.76 5.78 8.16
N LEU A 138 -8.50 4.76 8.61
CA LEU A 138 -8.48 3.40 8.07
C LEU A 138 -9.43 3.23 6.86
N ILE A 139 -9.43 4.19 5.95
CA ILE A 139 -10.35 4.27 4.80
C ILE A 139 -10.22 3.10 3.82
N TRP A 140 -9.09 2.40 3.80
CA TRP A 140 -8.88 1.24 2.93
C TRP A 140 -9.70 0.01 3.33
N LEU A 141 -10.30 0.00 4.53
CA LEU A 141 -11.21 -1.07 4.95
C LEU A 141 -12.63 -0.94 4.36
N SER A 142 -12.78 -0.09 3.36
CA SER A 142 -13.98 0.06 2.53
C SER A 142 -13.64 -0.24 1.06
N PRO A 143 -14.08 -1.35 0.47
CA PRO A 143 -13.88 -1.62 -0.96
C PRO A 143 -14.37 -0.51 -1.88
N LYS A 144 -15.46 0.17 -1.52
CA LYS A 144 -16.02 1.31 -2.29
C LYS A 144 -15.04 2.49 -2.32
N ARG A 145 -14.40 2.79 -1.21
CA ARG A 145 -13.40 3.87 -1.11
C ARG A 145 -12.11 3.50 -1.82
N VAL A 146 -11.74 2.22 -1.77
CA VAL A 146 -10.58 1.71 -2.53
C VAL A 146 -10.80 1.84 -4.04
N MET A 147 -12.00 1.61 -4.58
CA MET A 147 -12.28 1.86 -6.01
C MET A 147 -11.97 3.32 -6.40
N ALA A 148 -12.30 4.29 -5.54
CA ALA A 148 -11.95 5.69 -5.79
C ALA A 148 -10.44 5.97 -5.71
N MET A 149 -9.72 5.24 -4.84
CA MET A 149 -8.24 5.32 -4.80
C MET A 149 -7.61 4.76 -6.07
N ILE A 150 -8.12 3.63 -6.58
CA ILE A 150 -7.63 3.01 -7.83
C ILE A 150 -7.81 3.96 -9.01
N ASP A 151 -8.97 4.62 -9.13
CA ASP A 151 -9.20 5.67 -10.14
C ASP A 151 -8.14 6.78 -10.03
N ALA A 152 -7.91 7.30 -8.82
CA ALA A 152 -6.94 8.36 -8.58
C ALA A 152 -5.49 7.94 -8.88
N ILE A 153 -5.12 6.70 -8.53
CA ILE A 153 -3.80 6.15 -8.85
C ILE A 153 -3.61 6.07 -10.37
N ALA A 154 -4.60 5.57 -11.12
CA ALA A 154 -4.50 5.47 -12.58
C ALA A 154 -4.40 6.86 -13.24
N GLU A 155 -5.16 7.85 -12.76
CA GLU A 155 -5.07 9.23 -13.21
C GLU A 155 -3.65 9.79 -13.01
N GLU A 156 -3.11 9.70 -11.81
CA GLU A 156 -1.81 10.27 -11.47
C GLU A 156 -0.65 9.55 -12.16
N MET A 157 -0.75 8.23 -12.31
CA MET A 157 0.24 7.46 -13.07
C MET A 157 0.20 7.80 -14.56
N SER A 158 -0.99 8.04 -15.13
CA SER A 158 -1.12 8.46 -16.53
C SER A 158 -0.54 9.86 -16.81
N LEU A 159 -0.46 10.71 -15.78
CA LEU A 159 0.20 12.01 -15.86
C LEU A 159 1.72 11.90 -15.71
N LEU A 160 2.19 10.97 -14.89
CA LEU A 160 3.62 10.72 -14.65
C LEU A 160 4.27 10.01 -15.84
N ASP A 161 3.58 9.08 -16.43
CA ASP A 161 4.04 8.22 -17.54
C ASP A 161 2.94 8.12 -18.61
N PRO A 162 2.81 9.15 -19.48
CA PRO A 162 1.74 9.23 -20.48
C PRO A 162 1.79 8.15 -21.55
N GLU A 163 2.96 7.56 -21.81
CA GLU A 163 3.12 6.50 -22.83
C GLU A 163 2.38 5.22 -22.43
N ASN A 164 2.25 4.94 -21.13
CA ASN A 164 1.58 3.77 -20.58
C ASN A 164 0.15 4.06 -20.07
N LYS A 165 -0.39 5.25 -20.35
CA LYS A 165 -1.71 5.70 -19.88
C LYS A 165 -2.81 4.67 -20.07
N GLU A 166 -2.93 4.10 -21.27
CA GLU A 166 -3.99 3.14 -21.58
C GLU A 166 -3.91 1.89 -20.71
N THR A 167 -2.68 1.39 -20.47
CA THR A 167 -2.42 0.24 -19.60
C THR A 167 -2.86 0.50 -18.16
N TYR A 168 -2.57 1.69 -17.62
CA TYR A 168 -2.98 2.05 -16.27
C TYR A 168 -4.51 2.06 -16.11
N TYR A 169 -5.24 2.63 -17.07
CA TYR A 169 -6.71 2.63 -17.02
C TYR A 169 -7.31 1.25 -17.23
N GLN A 170 -6.77 0.41 -18.10
CA GLN A 170 -7.22 -0.96 -18.30
C GLN A 170 -7.02 -1.80 -17.04
N ASN A 171 -5.85 -1.72 -16.42
CA ASN A 171 -5.54 -2.41 -15.18
C ASN A 171 -6.44 -1.93 -14.02
N ALA A 172 -6.63 -0.62 -13.90
CA ALA A 172 -7.52 -0.03 -12.91
C ALA A 172 -8.95 -0.54 -13.06
N ALA A 173 -9.49 -0.53 -14.29
CA ALA A 173 -10.84 -1.04 -14.57
C ALA A 173 -10.98 -2.52 -14.16
N ALA A 174 -10.00 -3.36 -14.52
CA ALA A 174 -9.99 -4.77 -14.16
C ALA A 174 -9.95 -4.99 -12.63
N TYR A 175 -9.15 -4.19 -11.90
CA TYR A 175 -9.09 -4.30 -10.44
C TYR A 175 -10.36 -3.77 -9.77
N ILE A 176 -10.95 -2.69 -10.28
CA ILE A 176 -12.23 -2.15 -9.82
C ILE A 176 -13.35 -3.17 -9.99
N ASP A 177 -13.39 -3.93 -11.07
CA ASP A 177 -14.39 -4.98 -11.25
C ASP A 177 -14.26 -6.08 -10.18
N ARG A 178 -13.05 -6.50 -9.84
CA ARG A 178 -12.81 -7.41 -8.71
C ARG A 178 -13.23 -6.82 -7.36
N LEU A 179 -13.05 -5.52 -7.16
CA LEU A 179 -13.49 -4.83 -5.95
C LEU A 179 -15.03 -4.74 -5.86
N LYS A 180 -15.73 -4.58 -6.98
CA LYS A 180 -17.20 -4.64 -7.04
C LYS A 180 -17.73 -6.02 -6.66
N GLU A 181 -17.09 -7.10 -7.15
CA GLU A 181 -17.41 -8.46 -6.76
C GLU A 181 -17.18 -8.67 -5.25
N LEU A 182 -16.06 -8.19 -4.71
CA LEU A 182 -15.76 -8.22 -3.29
C LEU A 182 -16.84 -7.48 -2.46
N ASP A 183 -17.23 -6.27 -2.88
CA ASP A 183 -18.28 -5.49 -2.20
C ASP A 183 -19.59 -6.25 -2.14
N GLN A 184 -19.99 -6.90 -3.24
CA GLN A 184 -21.19 -7.72 -3.30
C GLN A 184 -21.10 -8.96 -2.38
N ASP A 185 -19.95 -9.63 -2.37
CA ASP A 185 -19.68 -10.78 -1.52
C ASP A 185 -19.79 -10.40 -0.03
N ILE A 186 -19.10 -9.33 0.39
CA ILE A 186 -19.16 -8.84 1.78
C ILE A 186 -20.59 -8.46 2.16
N LYS A 187 -21.30 -7.76 1.29
CA LYS A 187 -22.70 -7.39 1.50
C LYS A 187 -23.59 -8.62 1.67
N SER A 188 -23.38 -9.67 0.87
CA SER A 188 -24.12 -10.93 1.00
C SER A 188 -23.78 -11.67 2.29
N ILE A 189 -22.52 -11.71 2.71
CA ILE A 189 -22.05 -12.36 3.93
C ILE A 189 -22.62 -11.64 5.15
N LEU A 190 -22.34 -10.35 5.28
CA LEU A 190 -22.72 -9.56 6.46
C LEU A 190 -24.21 -9.23 6.49
N GLY A 191 -24.88 -9.21 5.33
CA GLY A 191 -26.33 -9.02 5.23
C GLY A 191 -27.16 -10.08 5.98
N LYS A 192 -26.65 -11.32 6.06
CA LYS A 192 -27.31 -12.45 6.72
C LYS A 192 -27.14 -12.48 8.24
N VAL A 193 -26.24 -11.68 8.78
CA VAL A 193 -25.92 -11.64 10.21
C VAL A 193 -27.08 -11.02 10.98
N LYS A 194 -27.55 -11.72 12.02
CA LYS A 194 -28.66 -11.26 12.85
C LYS A 194 -28.23 -10.20 13.85
N ASN A 195 -27.15 -10.47 14.60
CA ASN A 195 -26.59 -9.47 15.51
C ASN A 195 -25.59 -8.59 14.73
N LYS A 196 -25.98 -7.35 14.47
CA LYS A 196 -25.16 -6.38 13.72
C LYS A 196 -24.08 -5.72 14.57
N LYS A 197 -23.94 -6.09 15.84
CA LYS A 197 -23.00 -5.50 16.79
C LYS A 197 -21.78 -6.38 16.96
N PHE A 198 -20.61 -5.77 16.96
CA PHE A 198 -19.34 -6.46 17.24
C PHE A 198 -18.42 -5.59 18.07
N ILE A 199 -17.51 -6.24 18.80
CA ILE A 199 -16.55 -5.56 19.68
C ILE A 199 -15.15 -5.78 19.13
N VAL A 200 -14.39 -4.70 19.05
CA VAL A 200 -12.98 -4.69 18.67
C VAL A 200 -12.13 -4.13 19.80
N PHE A 201 -10.85 -4.43 19.83
CA PHE A 201 -9.94 -3.76 20.74
C PHE A 201 -9.69 -2.32 20.26
N HIS A 202 -9.07 -2.15 19.10
CA HIS A 202 -8.79 -0.87 18.45
C HIS A 202 -9.87 -0.54 17.41
N PRO A 203 -10.33 0.73 17.28
CA PRO A 203 -11.46 1.13 16.43
C PRO A 203 -11.13 1.18 14.94
N ALA A 204 -10.61 0.08 14.37
CA ALA A 204 -10.13 0.05 12.99
C ALA A 204 -11.21 -0.12 11.91
N PHE A 205 -12.36 -0.68 12.24
CA PHE A 205 -13.32 -1.18 11.24
C PHE A 205 -14.54 -0.26 11.05
N GLY A 206 -14.38 1.05 11.30
CA GLY A 206 -15.46 2.03 11.18
C GLY A 206 -16.08 2.08 9.79
N TYR A 207 -15.26 2.18 8.75
CA TYR A 207 -15.72 2.21 7.35
C TYR A 207 -16.39 0.91 6.90
N LEU A 208 -15.85 -0.24 7.32
CA LEU A 208 -16.50 -1.53 7.05
C LEU A 208 -17.85 -1.62 7.76
N ALA A 209 -17.93 -1.20 9.01
CA ALA A 209 -19.17 -1.22 9.76
C ALA A 209 -20.25 -0.34 9.12
N GLU A 210 -19.91 0.90 8.73
CA GLU A 210 -20.83 1.82 8.07
C GLU A 210 -21.31 1.28 6.72
N ASP A 211 -20.40 0.81 5.86
CA ASP A 211 -20.72 0.36 4.51
C ASP A 211 -21.67 -0.84 4.49
N TYR A 212 -21.62 -1.70 5.52
CA TYR A 212 -22.41 -2.94 5.57
C TYR A 212 -23.43 -3.00 6.70
N GLY A 213 -23.72 -1.86 7.32
CA GLY A 213 -24.79 -1.73 8.32
C GLY A 213 -24.51 -2.48 9.61
N LEU A 214 -23.24 -2.53 10.05
CA LEU A 214 -22.85 -3.06 11.35
C LEU A 214 -22.65 -1.91 12.35
N THR A 215 -22.61 -2.25 13.64
CA THR A 215 -22.26 -1.33 14.72
C THR A 215 -21.00 -1.83 15.42
N MET A 216 -19.92 -1.09 15.28
CA MET A 216 -18.65 -1.37 15.93
C MET A 216 -18.59 -0.71 17.31
N TYR A 217 -18.12 -1.45 18.30
CA TYR A 217 -17.75 -0.95 19.60
C TYR A 217 -16.27 -1.22 19.86
N ALA A 218 -15.52 -0.25 20.32
CA ALA A 218 -14.11 -0.40 20.61
C ALA A 218 -13.84 -0.35 22.13
N LEU A 219 -12.86 -1.16 22.59
CA LEU A 219 -12.37 -1.04 23.95
C LEU A 219 -11.45 0.16 24.09
N GLU A 220 -10.55 0.32 23.14
CA GLU A 220 -9.66 1.47 23.09
C GLU A 220 -10.41 2.76 22.78
N GLN A 221 -10.04 3.85 23.42
CA GLN A 221 -10.59 5.17 23.19
C GLN A 221 -9.45 6.16 22.93
N ASP A 222 -9.49 6.80 21.76
CA ASP A 222 -8.52 7.84 21.36
C ASP A 222 -7.04 7.40 21.52
N GLY A 223 -6.72 6.20 21.06
CA GLY A 223 -5.37 5.62 21.11
C GLY A 223 -4.91 5.22 22.54
N LYS A 224 -5.85 5.10 23.50
CA LYS A 224 -5.54 4.74 24.89
C LYS A 224 -6.33 3.52 25.33
N GLU A 225 -5.72 2.70 26.19
CA GLU A 225 -6.41 1.59 26.84
C GLU A 225 -7.70 2.04 27.54
N ALA A 226 -8.68 1.15 27.56
CA ALA A 226 -9.97 1.38 28.19
C ALA A 226 -9.82 1.74 29.67
N THR A 227 -10.51 2.77 30.12
CA THR A 227 -10.66 3.04 31.54
C THR A 227 -11.46 1.91 32.22
N PRO A 228 -11.29 1.66 33.55
CA PRO A 228 -12.05 0.64 34.25
C PRO A 228 -13.58 0.77 34.11
N LYS A 229 -14.06 2.00 34.06
CA LYS A 229 -15.49 2.29 33.84
C LYS A 229 -15.94 1.88 32.45
N HIS A 230 -15.21 2.29 31.40
CA HIS A 230 -15.53 1.96 30.02
C HIS A 230 -15.48 0.43 29.82
N LEU A 231 -14.49 -0.24 30.37
CA LEU A 231 -14.36 -1.69 30.31
C LEU A 231 -15.60 -2.39 30.93
N GLN A 232 -16.08 -1.92 32.12
CA GLN A 232 -17.29 -2.45 32.74
C GLN A 232 -18.54 -2.22 31.89
N ASP A 233 -18.67 -1.03 31.29
CA ASP A 233 -19.80 -0.72 30.40
C ASP A 233 -19.79 -1.64 29.16
N MET A 234 -18.61 -1.90 28.58
CA MET A 234 -18.44 -2.80 27.44
C MET A 234 -18.70 -4.27 27.81
N ILE A 235 -18.30 -4.73 29.00
CA ILE A 235 -18.62 -6.06 29.51
C ILE A 235 -20.15 -6.23 29.65
N LYS A 236 -20.83 -5.21 30.20
CA LYS A 236 -22.28 -5.20 30.34
C LYS A 236 -22.98 -5.27 28.99
N LEU A 237 -22.52 -4.45 28.02
CA LEU A 237 -23.01 -4.46 26.65
C LEU A 237 -22.84 -5.85 26.00
N ALA A 238 -21.64 -6.42 26.09
CA ALA A 238 -21.35 -7.74 25.51
C ALA A 238 -22.26 -8.82 26.07
N LYS A 239 -22.52 -8.81 27.40
CA LYS A 239 -23.44 -9.74 28.05
C LYS A 239 -24.89 -9.54 27.63
N GLN A 240 -25.36 -8.30 27.50
CA GLN A 240 -26.71 -7.95 27.05
C GLN A 240 -26.98 -8.37 25.60
N GLU A 241 -25.99 -8.14 24.72
CA GLU A 241 -26.10 -8.44 23.30
C GLU A 241 -25.60 -9.85 22.93
N ASN A 242 -25.27 -10.67 23.95
CA ASN A 242 -24.71 -12.02 23.79
C ASN A 242 -23.46 -12.08 22.89
N ILE A 243 -22.62 -11.03 22.90
CA ILE A 243 -21.36 -11.01 22.15
C ILE A 243 -20.32 -11.84 22.91
N LYS A 244 -19.72 -12.83 22.23
CA LYS A 244 -18.72 -13.74 22.78
C LYS A 244 -17.35 -13.61 22.12
N VAL A 245 -17.21 -12.72 21.16
CA VAL A 245 -15.95 -12.52 20.44
C VAL A 245 -15.55 -11.06 20.54
N ILE A 246 -14.29 -10.84 20.88
CA ILE A 246 -13.60 -9.56 20.67
C ILE A 246 -12.55 -9.72 19.58
N PHE A 247 -12.56 -8.81 18.62
CA PHE A 247 -11.56 -8.79 17.55
C PHE A 247 -10.38 -7.90 17.93
N TYR A 248 -9.17 -8.30 17.50
CA TYR A 248 -7.96 -7.53 17.69
C TYR A 248 -7.07 -7.59 16.45
N GLN A 249 -6.17 -6.63 16.29
CA GLN A 249 -5.20 -6.55 15.22
C GLN A 249 -3.86 -7.15 15.65
N ALA A 250 -3.10 -7.71 14.69
CA ALA A 250 -1.80 -8.32 14.96
C ALA A 250 -0.75 -7.32 15.45
N GLU A 251 -0.87 -6.08 15.00
CA GLU A 251 0.10 -5.00 15.23
C GLU A 251 -0.05 -4.34 16.60
N ILE A 252 -1.10 -4.70 17.36
CA ILE A 252 -1.43 -4.06 18.64
C ILE A 252 -1.41 -5.09 19.78
N ASP A 253 -0.74 -4.75 20.88
CA ASP A 253 -0.74 -5.58 22.11
C ASP A 253 -2.18 -5.70 22.66
N SER A 254 -2.65 -6.93 22.78
CA SER A 254 -4.05 -7.22 23.11
C SER A 254 -4.28 -7.87 24.46
N ARG A 255 -3.38 -7.65 25.45
CA ARG A 255 -3.55 -8.21 26.82
C ARG A 255 -4.90 -7.84 27.43
N GLN A 256 -5.35 -6.59 27.24
CA GLN A 256 -6.67 -6.15 27.69
C GLN A 256 -7.80 -6.88 26.96
N SER A 257 -7.62 -7.25 25.68
CA SER A 257 -8.58 -8.07 24.93
C SER A 257 -8.76 -9.46 25.52
N LEU A 258 -7.68 -10.10 25.99
CA LEU A 258 -7.73 -11.41 26.65
C LEU A 258 -8.52 -11.35 27.95
N ALA A 259 -8.20 -10.39 28.82
CA ALA A 259 -8.91 -10.17 30.08
C ALA A 259 -10.41 -9.88 29.85
N PHE A 260 -10.74 -9.07 28.84
CA PHE A 260 -12.12 -8.80 28.47
C PHE A 260 -12.84 -10.07 27.98
N ALA A 261 -12.20 -10.88 27.15
CA ALA A 261 -12.77 -12.12 26.64
C ALA A 261 -13.08 -13.12 27.77
N GLU A 262 -12.22 -13.22 28.78
CA GLU A 262 -12.45 -14.04 29.98
C GLU A 262 -13.71 -13.58 30.74
N GLU A 263 -13.88 -12.26 30.95
CA GLU A 263 -15.01 -11.69 31.70
C GLU A 263 -16.37 -11.90 31.00
N ILE A 264 -16.38 -11.93 29.67
CA ILE A 264 -17.58 -12.23 28.87
C ILE A 264 -17.78 -13.74 28.60
N LYS A 265 -16.89 -14.59 29.11
CA LYS A 265 -16.80 -16.02 28.82
C LYS A 265 -16.79 -16.30 27.30
N GLY A 266 -15.97 -15.53 26.62
CA GLY A 266 -15.80 -15.54 25.17
C GLY A 266 -14.38 -15.87 24.74
N ARG A 267 -14.02 -15.43 23.54
CA ARG A 267 -12.68 -15.59 22.96
C ARG A 267 -12.22 -14.36 22.18
N THR A 268 -10.94 -14.25 21.97
CA THR A 268 -10.35 -13.27 21.06
C THR A 268 -10.22 -13.86 19.66
N VAL A 269 -10.37 -13.04 18.63
CA VAL A 269 -10.15 -13.41 17.23
C VAL A 269 -9.35 -12.32 16.54
N ARG A 270 -8.29 -12.72 15.85
CA ARG A 270 -7.44 -11.82 15.11
C ARG A 270 -8.04 -11.45 13.76
N LEU A 271 -7.99 -10.17 13.41
CA LEU A 271 -8.21 -9.64 12.06
C LEU A 271 -6.93 -8.94 11.60
N ASP A 272 -6.68 -8.93 10.30
CA ASP A 272 -5.48 -8.33 9.71
C ASP A 272 -5.86 -7.21 8.72
N PRO A 273 -5.93 -5.94 9.17
CA PRO A 273 -6.31 -4.83 8.31
C PRO A 273 -5.20 -4.42 7.32
N LEU A 274 -3.96 -4.91 7.48
CA LEU A 274 -2.79 -4.51 6.71
C LEU A 274 -2.27 -5.61 5.78
N ALA A 275 -3.04 -6.67 5.55
CA ALA A 275 -2.62 -7.77 4.69
C ALA A 275 -2.42 -7.34 3.22
N ALA A 276 -1.38 -7.92 2.59
CA ALA A 276 -1.06 -7.67 1.18
C ALA A 276 -2.12 -8.21 0.21
N ASP A 277 -2.65 -9.43 0.45
CA ASP A 277 -3.78 -9.94 -0.35
C ASP A 277 -5.10 -9.30 0.11
N TYR A 278 -5.30 -8.07 -0.33
CA TYR A 278 -6.42 -7.23 0.08
C TYR A 278 -7.78 -7.91 -0.15
N ILE A 279 -8.02 -8.42 -1.35
CA ILE A 279 -9.35 -8.97 -1.74
C ILE A 279 -9.71 -10.20 -0.92
N SER A 280 -8.82 -11.20 -0.88
CA SER A 280 -9.06 -12.42 -0.12
C SER A 280 -9.17 -12.15 1.37
N ASN A 281 -8.35 -11.25 1.89
CA ASN A 281 -8.35 -10.90 3.30
C ASN A 281 -9.61 -10.16 3.73
N MET A 282 -10.08 -9.17 2.97
CA MET A 282 -11.34 -8.48 3.26
C MET A 282 -12.54 -9.43 3.29
N LYS A 283 -12.60 -10.36 2.35
CA LYS A 283 -13.63 -11.40 2.32
C LYS A 283 -13.53 -12.32 3.54
N MET A 284 -12.32 -12.76 3.90
CA MET A 284 -12.07 -13.59 5.09
C MET A 284 -12.46 -12.85 6.37
N MET A 285 -12.12 -11.58 6.53
CA MET A 285 -12.53 -10.79 7.69
C MET A 285 -14.05 -10.67 7.80
N ALA A 286 -14.74 -10.44 6.69
CA ALA A 286 -16.21 -10.41 6.68
C ALA A 286 -16.83 -11.76 7.11
N MET A 287 -16.30 -12.89 6.63
CA MET A 287 -16.72 -14.23 7.04
C MET A 287 -16.47 -14.46 8.54
N THR A 288 -15.29 -14.08 9.03
CA THR A 288 -14.92 -14.22 10.45
C THR A 288 -15.82 -13.39 11.37
N ILE A 289 -16.18 -12.18 10.96
CA ILE A 289 -17.13 -11.33 11.70
C ILE A 289 -18.53 -11.97 11.67
N ALA A 290 -18.97 -12.49 10.51
CA ALA A 290 -20.28 -13.13 10.38
C ALA A 290 -20.40 -14.41 11.22
N GLU A 291 -19.36 -15.23 11.30
CA GLU A 291 -19.31 -16.45 12.14
C GLU A 291 -19.38 -16.10 13.63
N ALA A 292 -18.74 -15.03 14.04
CA ALA A 292 -18.72 -14.59 15.43
C ALA A 292 -20.07 -14.01 15.91
N ALA A 293 -20.91 -13.59 14.98
CA ALA A 293 -22.20 -12.94 15.24
C ALA A 293 -23.42 -13.92 15.13
N GLN A 294 -23.16 -15.22 14.98
CA GLN A 294 -24.16 -16.30 15.02
C GLN A 294 -24.41 -16.75 16.47
#